data_3457b34dfeef73289c01878f7448e156
#
_entry.id   3457b34dfeef73289c01878f7448e156
#
_cell.length_a   1.000
_cell.length_b   1.000
_cell.length_c   1.000
_cell.angle_alpha   90.00
_cell.angle_beta   90.00
_cell.angle_gamma   90.00
#
_symmetry.space_group_name_H-M   'P 1'
#
loop_
_entity.id
_entity.type
_entity.pdbx_description
1 polymer ?
#
loop_
_entity_poly.entity_id
_entity_poly.type
_entity_poly.pdbx_seq_one_letter_code
_entity_poly.pdbx_strand_id
1 'polypeptide(L)'
;MTDLLVSTLIQGLIYAMVSFGVYITYSILDFPDLGVDGTFPLGAAVTAVLLTQGVNPFLTLPLAMLAGAAAGLITGLIHVKLKVRNLLAGIITMTALFSVNLQIAGSNLAVGREIDTIFTAAPTMALLGGLSLTGRKLAVSLLLVLVVKLLLDLYFRTKSGLLLRAAGDNPGLVSALAKNVGSMKLLGLMLSNALVALGGALACQELRSFSATMGTGQLVYGLAAVIIGVSLMNLLAGLLRKHRFLTPSGTTAVLVGSILYKLCIQAALSMGLPANLLKLATAVLFLLVLVFSGRKGEAIIHA
;
A
#
# COMPACT_ATOMS: atom_id res chain seq x y z
N MET A 1 16.37 13.85 -17.26
CA MET A 1 15.26 14.30 -16.40
C MET A 1 13.96 13.51 -16.66
N THR A 2 13.58 13.27 -17.90
CA THR A 2 12.38 12.48 -18.26
C THR A 2 12.39 11.09 -17.64
N ASP A 3 13.49 10.33 -17.76
CA ASP A 3 13.59 8.97 -17.23
C ASP A 3 13.49 8.90 -15.69
N LEU A 4 14.02 9.90 -15.00
CA LEU A 4 13.94 10.02 -13.55
C LEU A 4 12.49 10.26 -13.10
N LEU A 5 11.77 11.14 -13.77
CA LEU A 5 10.36 11.39 -13.49
C LEU A 5 9.50 10.15 -13.77
N VAL A 6 9.75 9.44 -14.88
CA VAL A 6 9.01 8.21 -15.21
C VAL A 6 9.29 7.11 -14.17
N SER A 7 10.54 6.91 -13.76
CA SER A 7 10.87 5.97 -12.69
C SER A 7 10.19 6.32 -11.37
N THR A 8 10.12 7.60 -11.03
CA THR A 8 9.42 8.08 -9.82
C THR A 8 7.92 7.81 -9.88
N LEU A 9 7.31 8.01 -11.05
CA LEU A 9 5.90 7.69 -11.28
C LEU A 9 5.64 6.20 -11.14
N ILE A 10 6.50 5.34 -11.73
CA ILE A 10 6.38 3.88 -11.58
C ILE A 10 6.42 3.50 -10.11
N GLN A 11 7.38 4.01 -9.37
CA GLN A 11 7.47 3.75 -7.93
C GLN A 11 6.25 4.30 -7.17
N GLY A 12 5.80 5.52 -7.47
CA GLY A 12 4.59 6.09 -6.87
C GLY A 12 3.34 5.23 -7.10
N LEU A 13 3.21 4.64 -8.30
CA LEU A 13 2.14 3.71 -8.63
C LEU A 13 2.26 2.38 -7.84
N ILE A 14 3.45 1.77 -7.80
CA ILE A 14 3.67 0.51 -7.05
C ILE A 14 3.37 0.72 -5.55
N TYR A 15 3.87 1.80 -4.97
CA TYR A 15 3.65 2.11 -3.57
C TYR A 15 2.23 2.59 -3.26
N ALA A 16 1.43 2.96 -4.28
CA ALA A 16 0.00 3.20 -4.09
C ALA A 16 -0.75 1.96 -3.58
N MET A 17 -0.26 0.74 -3.87
CA MET A 17 -0.82 -0.49 -3.31
C MET A 17 -0.69 -0.53 -1.78
N VAL A 18 0.47 -0.15 -1.26
CA VAL A 18 0.69 -0.01 0.19
C VAL A 18 -0.25 1.06 0.77
N SER A 19 -0.35 2.20 0.08
CA SER A 19 -1.21 3.30 0.52
C SER A 19 -2.69 2.91 0.53
N PHE A 20 -3.16 2.09 -0.41
CA PHE A 20 -4.53 1.53 -0.38
C PHE A 20 -4.75 0.61 0.82
N GLY A 21 -3.77 -0.25 1.14
CA GLY A 21 -3.82 -1.07 2.34
C GLY A 21 -3.91 -0.22 3.61
N VAL A 22 -3.01 0.74 3.76
CA VAL A 22 -2.99 1.66 4.91
C VAL A 22 -4.27 2.51 4.97
N TYR A 23 -4.84 2.91 3.84
CA TYR A 23 -6.13 3.61 3.80
C TYR A 23 -7.27 2.78 4.41
N ILE A 24 -7.30 1.47 4.13
CA ILE A 24 -8.31 0.57 4.71
C ILE A 24 -8.15 0.47 6.23
N THR A 25 -6.93 0.28 6.72
CA THR A 25 -6.71 0.12 8.16
C THR A 25 -6.81 1.44 8.90
N TYR A 26 -6.17 2.49 8.43
CA TYR A 26 -6.10 3.76 9.12
C TYR A 26 -7.38 4.60 8.99
N SER A 27 -7.85 4.83 7.72
CA SER A 27 -8.97 5.74 7.49
C SER A 27 -10.35 5.08 7.57
N ILE A 28 -10.45 3.76 7.29
CA ILE A 28 -11.74 3.07 7.28
C ILE A 28 -11.98 2.32 8.57
N LEU A 29 -10.98 1.63 9.14
CA LEU A 29 -11.13 0.80 10.34
C LEU A 29 -10.70 1.50 11.64
N ASP A 30 -10.10 2.67 11.56
CA ASP A 30 -9.45 3.35 12.71
C ASP A 30 -8.48 2.39 13.44
N PHE A 31 -7.67 1.69 12.67
CA PHE A 31 -6.73 0.66 13.13
C PHE A 31 -5.35 0.90 12.54
N PRO A 32 -4.45 1.66 13.17
CA PRO A 32 -3.07 1.78 12.72
C PRO A 32 -2.35 0.44 12.83
N ASP A 33 -2.09 -0.22 11.69
CA ASP A 33 -1.47 -1.55 11.62
C ASP A 33 0.02 -1.45 11.27
N LEU A 34 0.88 -1.65 12.27
CA LEU A 34 2.33 -1.75 12.08
C LEU A 34 2.77 -3.03 11.37
N GLY A 35 1.89 -4.03 11.24
CA GLY A 35 2.14 -5.25 10.49
C GLY A 35 2.50 -5.00 9.02
N VAL A 36 2.09 -3.86 8.46
CA VAL A 36 2.43 -3.39 7.09
C VAL A 36 3.94 -3.45 6.82
N ASP A 37 4.77 -3.01 7.77
CA ASP A 37 6.23 -3.01 7.62
C ASP A 37 6.82 -4.43 7.53
N GLY A 38 6.13 -5.44 8.08
CA GLY A 38 6.49 -6.86 7.93
C GLY A 38 5.88 -7.53 6.71
N THR A 39 4.65 -7.13 6.34
CA THR A 39 3.89 -7.74 5.24
C THR A 39 4.40 -7.31 3.86
N PHE A 40 4.89 -6.09 3.73
CA PHE A 40 5.49 -5.63 2.47
C PHE A 40 6.69 -6.50 2.07
N PRO A 41 7.71 -6.71 2.92
CA PRO A 41 8.79 -7.63 2.59
C PRO A 41 8.33 -9.09 2.48
N LEU A 42 7.24 -9.52 3.16
CA LEU A 42 6.68 -10.86 2.97
C LEU A 42 6.24 -11.08 1.52
N GLY A 43 5.48 -10.12 0.96
CA GLY A 43 5.08 -10.19 -0.45
C GLY A 43 6.27 -10.21 -1.40
N ALA A 44 7.30 -9.42 -1.12
CA ALA A 44 8.54 -9.42 -1.89
C ALA A 44 9.33 -10.74 -1.76
N ALA A 45 9.46 -11.31 -0.55
CA ALA A 45 10.15 -12.56 -0.28
C ALA A 45 9.51 -13.74 -1.02
N VAL A 46 8.18 -13.88 -0.88
CA VAL A 46 7.41 -14.92 -1.58
C VAL A 46 7.59 -14.79 -3.09
N THR A 47 7.51 -13.59 -3.62
CA THR A 47 7.67 -13.34 -5.06
C THR A 47 9.09 -13.64 -5.52
N ALA A 48 10.12 -13.21 -4.80
CA ALA A 48 11.52 -13.44 -5.15
C ALA A 48 11.84 -14.95 -5.21
N VAL A 49 11.41 -15.71 -4.20
CA VAL A 49 11.63 -17.16 -4.17
C VAL A 49 10.88 -17.88 -5.29
N LEU A 50 9.61 -17.56 -5.51
CA LEU A 50 8.83 -18.18 -6.57
C LEU A 50 9.41 -17.89 -7.97
N LEU A 51 9.89 -16.66 -8.20
CA LEU A 51 10.54 -16.31 -9.46
C LEU A 51 11.85 -17.08 -9.66
N THR A 52 12.68 -17.21 -8.63
CA THR A 52 13.94 -17.99 -8.74
C THR A 52 13.69 -19.49 -8.94
N GLN A 53 12.51 -19.97 -8.55
CA GLN A 53 12.05 -21.35 -8.82
C GLN A 53 11.41 -21.52 -10.21
N GLY A 54 11.35 -20.45 -11.03
CA GLY A 54 10.78 -20.50 -12.38
C GLY A 54 9.26 -20.45 -12.44
N VAL A 55 8.58 -20.03 -11.37
CA VAL A 55 7.13 -19.86 -11.36
C VAL A 55 6.75 -18.67 -12.22
N ASN A 56 5.62 -18.78 -12.95
CA ASN A 56 5.11 -17.70 -13.80
C ASN A 56 4.95 -16.38 -13.00
N PRO A 57 5.53 -15.26 -13.47
CA PRO A 57 5.50 -13.97 -12.77
C PRO A 57 4.10 -13.47 -12.40
N PHE A 58 3.10 -13.75 -13.24
CA PHE A 58 1.72 -13.35 -12.95
C PHE A 58 1.10 -14.14 -11.79
N LEU A 59 1.49 -15.41 -11.59
CA LEU A 59 0.99 -16.23 -10.49
C LEU A 59 1.62 -15.85 -9.15
N THR A 60 2.79 -15.22 -9.15
CA THR A 60 3.42 -14.76 -7.90
C THR A 60 2.61 -13.67 -7.21
N LEU A 61 1.87 -12.83 -7.96
CA LEU A 61 1.07 -11.73 -7.41
C LEU A 61 -0.08 -12.24 -6.52
N PRO A 62 -0.99 -13.11 -6.98
CA PRO A 62 -2.04 -13.64 -6.13
C PRO A 62 -1.50 -14.49 -4.96
N LEU A 63 -0.39 -15.21 -5.15
CA LEU A 63 0.24 -15.96 -4.05
C LEU A 63 0.80 -15.04 -2.97
N ALA A 64 1.45 -13.94 -3.35
CA ALA A 64 1.88 -12.90 -2.42
C ALA A 64 0.69 -12.24 -1.70
N MET A 65 -0.42 -11.96 -2.41
CA MET A 65 -1.65 -11.45 -1.80
C MET A 65 -2.23 -12.41 -0.76
N LEU A 66 -2.24 -13.71 -1.04
CA LEU A 66 -2.70 -14.73 -0.09
C LEU A 66 -1.80 -14.79 1.15
N ALA A 67 -0.48 -14.73 0.97
CA ALA A 67 0.46 -14.64 2.10
C ALA A 67 0.21 -13.39 2.95
N GLY A 68 0.00 -12.23 2.31
CA GLY A 68 -0.36 -10.99 2.99
C GLY A 68 -1.71 -11.08 3.70
N ALA A 69 -2.73 -11.68 3.07
CA ALA A 69 -4.03 -11.91 3.71
C ALA A 69 -3.91 -12.79 4.96
N ALA A 70 -3.07 -13.85 4.91
CA ALA A 70 -2.79 -14.69 6.06
C ALA A 70 -2.09 -13.91 7.20
N ALA A 71 -1.14 -13.05 6.87
CA ALA A 71 -0.50 -12.16 7.84
C ALA A 71 -1.53 -11.20 8.49
N GLY A 72 -2.39 -10.59 7.70
CA GLY A 72 -3.48 -9.74 8.19
C GLY A 72 -4.51 -10.51 9.04
N LEU A 73 -4.80 -11.77 8.68
CA LEU A 73 -5.63 -12.65 9.51
C LEU A 73 -4.99 -12.89 10.89
N ILE A 74 -3.68 -13.15 10.94
CA ILE A 74 -2.94 -13.36 12.20
C ILE A 74 -3.02 -12.10 13.06
N THR A 75 -2.71 -10.91 12.50
CA THR A 75 -2.85 -9.64 13.22
C THR A 75 -4.25 -9.45 13.78
N GLY A 76 -5.26 -9.72 12.93
CA GLY A 76 -6.66 -9.61 13.34
C GLY A 76 -7.08 -10.60 14.41
N LEU A 77 -6.60 -11.84 14.35
CA LEU A 77 -6.86 -12.84 15.40
C LEU A 77 -6.23 -12.45 16.74
N ILE A 78 -4.99 -11.94 16.72
CA ILE A 78 -4.32 -11.42 17.92
C ILE A 78 -5.15 -10.29 18.54
N HIS A 79 -5.65 -9.36 17.72
CA HIS A 79 -6.47 -8.26 18.20
C HIS A 79 -7.86 -8.72 18.69
N VAL A 80 -8.60 -9.46 17.86
CA VAL A 80 -10.02 -9.78 18.10
C VAL A 80 -10.19 -10.88 19.13
N LYS A 81 -9.42 -11.98 19.02
CA LYS A 81 -9.57 -13.14 19.90
C LYS A 81 -8.75 -13.00 21.19
N LEU A 82 -7.50 -12.53 21.10
CA LEU A 82 -6.64 -12.37 22.26
C LEU A 82 -6.82 -10.99 22.93
N LYS A 83 -7.68 -10.11 22.37
CA LYS A 83 -7.98 -8.76 22.91
C LYS A 83 -6.74 -7.88 23.11
N VAL A 84 -5.71 -8.11 22.32
CA VAL A 84 -4.49 -7.28 22.33
C VAL A 84 -4.80 -5.94 21.65
N ARG A 85 -4.23 -4.84 22.15
CA ARG A 85 -4.41 -3.50 21.55
C ARG A 85 -3.91 -3.48 20.09
N ASN A 86 -4.56 -2.69 19.23
CA ASN A 86 -4.29 -2.57 17.79
C ASN A 86 -2.78 -2.46 17.49
N LEU A 87 -2.13 -1.47 18.08
CA LEU A 87 -0.72 -1.16 17.89
C LEU A 87 0.19 -2.34 18.27
N LEU A 88 -0.09 -2.99 19.42
CA LEU A 88 0.69 -4.13 19.90
C LEU A 88 0.52 -5.37 18.99
N ALA A 89 -0.69 -5.62 18.51
CA ALA A 89 -0.96 -6.71 17.57
C ALA A 89 -0.12 -6.54 16.29
N GLY A 90 -0.08 -5.32 15.73
CA GLY A 90 0.75 -4.99 14.57
C GLY A 90 2.25 -5.16 14.83
N ILE A 91 2.76 -4.72 15.99
CA ILE A 91 4.17 -4.88 16.36
C ILE A 91 4.55 -6.37 16.47
N ILE A 92 3.70 -7.18 17.12
CA ILE A 92 3.94 -8.63 17.25
C ILE A 92 4.01 -9.27 15.86
N THR A 93 3.05 -8.97 14.99
CA THR A 93 3.03 -9.52 13.63
C THR A 93 4.23 -9.06 12.82
N MET A 94 4.58 -7.77 12.86
CA MET A 94 5.76 -7.23 12.18
C MET A 94 7.04 -7.94 12.60
N THR A 95 7.24 -8.14 13.91
CA THR A 95 8.43 -8.81 14.45
C THR A 95 8.48 -10.29 14.06
N ALA A 96 7.35 -10.98 14.12
CA ALA A 96 7.26 -12.38 13.68
C ALA A 96 7.52 -12.53 12.18
N LEU A 97 6.93 -11.65 11.36
CA LEU A 97 7.12 -11.66 9.91
C LEU A 97 8.55 -11.34 9.50
N PHE A 98 9.29 -10.53 10.26
CA PHE A 98 10.72 -10.31 9.99
C PHE A 98 11.50 -11.63 10.00
N SER A 99 11.28 -12.48 11.01
CA SER A 99 11.91 -13.81 11.08
C SER A 99 11.42 -14.75 9.98
N VAL A 100 10.12 -14.72 9.66
CA VAL A 100 9.54 -15.52 8.56
C VAL A 100 10.15 -15.10 7.23
N ASN A 101 10.28 -13.81 6.96
CA ASN A 101 10.87 -13.29 5.72
C ASN A 101 12.34 -13.73 5.57
N LEU A 102 13.11 -13.69 6.67
CA LEU A 102 14.49 -14.19 6.69
C LEU A 102 14.55 -15.69 6.42
N GLN A 103 13.61 -16.47 6.93
CA GLN A 103 13.55 -17.90 6.68
C GLN A 103 13.17 -18.24 5.24
N ILE A 104 12.29 -17.44 4.60
CA ILE A 104 11.84 -17.65 3.22
C ILE A 104 12.92 -17.28 2.21
N ALA A 105 13.55 -16.12 2.34
CA ALA A 105 14.39 -15.54 1.29
C ALA A 105 15.78 -15.07 1.77
N GLY A 106 16.13 -15.35 3.03
CA GLY A 106 17.36 -14.83 3.63
C GLY A 106 17.30 -13.32 3.89
N SER A 107 18.46 -12.71 4.10
CA SER A 107 18.55 -11.26 4.32
C SER A 107 18.38 -10.45 3.04
N ASN A 108 18.89 -10.97 1.93
CA ASN A 108 18.79 -10.37 0.59
C ASN A 108 18.74 -11.48 -0.46
N LEU A 109 17.87 -11.33 -1.45
CA LEU A 109 17.75 -12.25 -2.58
C LEU A 109 17.64 -11.45 -3.88
N ALA A 110 18.60 -11.63 -4.78
CA ALA A 110 18.56 -11.02 -6.10
C ALA A 110 17.83 -11.94 -7.10
N VAL A 111 16.98 -11.38 -7.93
CA VAL A 111 16.32 -12.07 -9.05
C VAL A 111 17.13 -11.80 -10.32
N GLY A 112 17.71 -12.84 -10.91
CA GLY A 112 18.56 -12.75 -12.10
C GLY A 112 17.87 -12.04 -13.26
N ARG A 113 18.67 -11.44 -14.15
CA ARG A 113 18.13 -10.74 -15.33
C ARG A 113 17.53 -11.68 -16.36
N GLU A 114 17.94 -12.95 -16.35
CA GLU A 114 17.45 -14.06 -17.15
C GLU A 114 16.04 -14.52 -16.75
N ILE A 115 15.61 -14.20 -15.51
CA ILE A 115 14.29 -14.56 -15.00
C ILE A 115 13.27 -13.53 -15.48
N ASP A 116 12.19 -14.00 -16.08
CA ASP A 116 11.12 -13.13 -16.50
C ASP A 116 10.36 -12.53 -15.32
N THR A 117 9.96 -11.27 -15.48
CA THR A 117 9.05 -10.54 -14.59
C THR A 117 7.76 -10.19 -15.33
N ILE A 118 6.73 -9.71 -14.65
CA ILE A 118 5.51 -9.24 -15.32
C ILE A 118 5.78 -8.17 -16.38
N PHE A 119 6.93 -7.48 -16.30
CA PHE A 119 7.32 -6.43 -17.25
C PHE A 119 8.05 -6.97 -18.49
N THR A 120 8.59 -8.19 -18.43
CA THR A 120 9.38 -8.83 -19.50
C THR A 120 8.75 -10.11 -20.03
N ALA A 121 7.78 -10.67 -19.33
CA ALA A 121 7.11 -11.93 -19.70
C ALA A 121 6.42 -11.85 -21.07
N ALA A 122 6.33 -13.00 -21.74
CA ALA A 122 5.79 -13.12 -23.10
C ALA A 122 4.43 -12.42 -23.32
N PRO A 123 3.41 -12.52 -22.43
CA PRO A 123 2.15 -11.81 -22.62
C PRO A 123 2.31 -10.29 -22.64
N THR A 124 3.16 -9.75 -21.79
CA THR A 124 3.44 -8.30 -21.74
C THR A 124 4.21 -7.86 -22.98
N MET A 125 5.15 -8.68 -23.44
CA MET A 125 5.89 -8.41 -24.68
C MET A 125 4.99 -8.44 -25.91
N ALA A 126 4.03 -9.36 -25.96
CA ALA A 126 3.07 -9.44 -27.08
C ALA A 126 2.18 -8.19 -27.18
N LEU A 127 1.75 -7.63 -26.02
CA LEU A 127 0.85 -6.47 -25.98
C LEU A 127 1.60 -5.13 -26.07
N LEU A 128 2.77 -5.02 -25.45
CA LEU A 128 3.50 -3.77 -25.24
C LEU A 128 4.93 -3.80 -25.80
N GLY A 129 5.26 -4.74 -26.67
CA GLY A 129 6.61 -4.94 -27.22
C GLY A 129 7.20 -3.72 -27.96
N GLY A 130 6.33 -2.86 -28.50
CA GLY A 130 6.75 -1.62 -29.14
C GLY A 130 7.22 -0.51 -28.19
N LEU A 131 7.01 -0.68 -26.86
CA LEU A 131 7.43 0.29 -25.86
C LEU A 131 8.81 -0.07 -25.29
N SER A 132 9.57 0.95 -24.88
CA SER A 132 10.78 0.76 -24.08
C SER A 132 10.47 0.03 -22.78
N LEU A 133 11.49 -0.59 -22.14
CA LEU A 133 11.31 -1.28 -20.85
C LEU A 133 10.69 -0.36 -19.79
N THR A 134 11.11 0.89 -19.74
CA THR A 134 10.56 1.91 -18.80
C THR A 134 9.10 2.20 -19.14
N GLY A 135 8.75 2.33 -20.42
CA GLY A 135 7.37 2.52 -20.87
C GLY A 135 6.46 1.33 -20.52
N ARG A 136 6.97 0.10 -20.67
CA ARG A 136 6.25 -1.13 -20.27
C ARG A 136 6.03 -1.19 -18.76
N LYS A 137 7.06 -0.88 -17.96
CA LYS A 137 6.93 -0.80 -16.51
C LYS A 137 5.84 0.20 -16.10
N LEU A 138 5.82 1.38 -16.70
CA LEU A 138 4.80 2.40 -16.45
C LEU A 138 3.40 1.91 -16.82
N ALA A 139 3.23 1.38 -18.04
CA ALA A 139 1.93 0.92 -18.52
C ALA A 139 1.36 -0.22 -17.68
N VAL A 140 2.17 -1.23 -17.34
CA VAL A 140 1.75 -2.37 -16.51
C VAL A 140 1.42 -1.92 -15.08
N SER A 141 2.27 -1.08 -14.47
CA SER A 141 2.02 -0.57 -13.11
C SER A 141 0.76 0.29 -13.07
N LEU A 142 0.53 1.14 -14.05
CA LEU A 142 -0.67 1.95 -14.16
C LEU A 142 -1.92 1.08 -14.31
N LEU A 143 -1.89 0.09 -15.21
CA LEU A 143 -3.00 -0.84 -15.42
C LEU A 143 -3.36 -1.58 -14.14
N LEU A 144 -2.37 -2.15 -13.44
CA LEU A 144 -2.59 -2.88 -12.19
C LEU A 144 -3.18 -1.99 -11.11
N VAL A 145 -2.64 -0.78 -10.93
CA VAL A 145 -3.16 0.17 -9.95
C VAL A 145 -4.60 0.57 -10.27
N LEU A 146 -4.93 0.82 -11.53
CA LEU A 146 -6.29 1.18 -11.94
C LEU A 146 -7.26 0.01 -11.72
N VAL A 147 -6.85 -1.23 -12.04
CA VAL A 147 -7.65 -2.43 -11.78
C VAL A 147 -7.91 -2.59 -10.28
N VAL A 148 -6.87 -2.53 -9.45
CA VAL A 148 -7.01 -2.66 -7.99
C VAL A 148 -7.87 -1.54 -7.43
N LYS A 149 -7.66 -0.29 -7.87
CA LYS A 149 -8.49 0.86 -7.48
C LYS A 149 -9.97 0.61 -7.83
N LEU A 150 -10.25 0.16 -9.04
CA LEU A 150 -11.61 -0.10 -9.49
C LEU A 150 -12.27 -1.21 -8.66
N LEU A 151 -11.53 -2.30 -8.38
CA LEU A 151 -11.99 -3.38 -7.52
C LEU A 151 -12.29 -2.90 -6.11
N LEU A 152 -11.44 -2.03 -5.54
CA LEU A 152 -11.67 -1.43 -4.22
C LEU A 152 -12.89 -0.51 -4.23
N ASP A 153 -13.06 0.34 -5.24
CA ASP A 153 -14.22 1.23 -5.36
C ASP A 153 -15.53 0.42 -5.47
N LEU A 154 -15.49 -0.69 -6.22
CA LEU A 154 -16.62 -1.63 -6.30
C LEU A 154 -16.86 -2.33 -4.95
N TYR A 155 -15.81 -2.82 -4.29
CA TYR A 155 -15.92 -3.46 -2.99
C TYR A 155 -16.55 -2.54 -1.95
N PHE A 156 -16.14 -1.29 -1.87
CA PHE A 156 -16.70 -0.33 -0.93
C PHE A 156 -18.16 0.04 -1.18
N ARG A 157 -18.71 -0.27 -2.35
CA ARG A 157 -20.14 -0.14 -2.67
C ARG A 157 -20.94 -1.39 -2.28
N THR A 158 -20.29 -2.51 -1.97
CA THR A 158 -20.97 -3.74 -1.52
C THR A 158 -21.44 -3.61 -0.07
N LYS A 159 -22.38 -4.50 0.34
CA LYS A 159 -22.84 -4.58 1.73
C LYS A 159 -21.67 -4.81 2.71
N SER A 160 -20.69 -5.64 2.33
CA SER A 160 -19.51 -5.91 3.14
C SER A 160 -18.63 -4.66 3.29
N GLY A 161 -18.40 -3.92 2.21
CA GLY A 161 -17.62 -2.67 2.25
C GLY A 161 -18.29 -1.57 3.08
N LEU A 162 -19.61 -1.44 3.02
CA LEU A 162 -20.37 -0.51 3.86
C LEU A 162 -20.31 -0.90 5.34
N LEU A 163 -20.42 -2.19 5.65
CA LEU A 163 -20.27 -2.69 7.02
C LEU A 163 -18.84 -2.49 7.55
N LEU A 164 -17.83 -2.61 6.68
CA LEU A 164 -16.45 -2.35 7.03
C LEU A 164 -16.25 -0.90 7.46
N ARG A 165 -16.80 0.06 6.72
CA ARG A 165 -16.78 1.49 7.08
C ARG A 165 -17.53 1.73 8.39
N ALA A 166 -18.74 1.19 8.52
CA ALA A 166 -19.53 1.31 9.74
C ALA A 166 -18.81 0.71 10.96
N ALA A 167 -17.97 -0.33 10.78
CA ALA A 167 -17.21 -0.94 11.87
C ALA A 167 -16.09 -0.05 12.42
N GLY A 168 -15.53 0.84 11.57
CA GLY A 168 -14.58 1.86 12.02
C GLY A 168 -15.28 3.07 12.65
N ASP A 169 -16.29 3.63 11.94
CA ASP A 169 -16.96 4.87 12.36
C ASP A 169 -17.84 4.67 13.61
N ASN A 170 -18.65 3.59 13.63
CA ASN A 170 -19.59 3.31 14.72
C ASN A 170 -19.77 1.80 14.96
N PRO A 171 -18.90 1.18 15.77
CA PRO A 171 -19.01 -0.24 16.10
C PRO A 171 -20.35 -0.63 16.74
N GLY A 172 -20.98 0.31 17.47
CA GLY A 172 -22.30 0.11 18.08
C GLY A 172 -23.41 -0.12 17.06
N LEU A 173 -23.39 0.61 15.95
CA LEU A 173 -24.33 0.43 14.84
C LEU A 173 -24.19 -0.97 14.24
N VAL A 174 -22.97 -1.46 14.02
CA VAL A 174 -22.74 -2.79 13.47
C VAL A 174 -23.26 -3.88 14.40
N SER A 175 -23.05 -3.71 15.71
CA SER A 175 -23.60 -4.62 16.74
C SER A 175 -25.13 -4.58 16.78
N ALA A 176 -25.76 -3.42 16.63
CA ALA A 176 -27.21 -3.27 16.57
C ALA A 176 -27.83 -3.97 15.34
N LEU A 177 -27.07 -4.08 14.25
CA LEU A 177 -27.44 -4.87 13.05
C LEU A 177 -27.17 -6.38 13.20
N ALA A 178 -26.90 -6.87 14.41
CA ALA A 178 -26.55 -8.26 14.72
C ALA A 178 -25.34 -8.77 13.91
N LYS A 179 -24.40 -7.87 13.55
CA LYS A 179 -23.16 -8.23 12.86
C LYS A 179 -21.97 -8.18 13.81
N ASN A 180 -21.01 -9.07 13.59
CA ASN A 180 -19.82 -9.15 14.43
C ASN A 180 -18.77 -8.14 13.96
N VAL A 181 -18.51 -7.12 14.77
CA VAL A 181 -17.48 -6.10 14.52
C VAL A 181 -16.10 -6.72 14.35
N GLY A 182 -15.77 -7.74 15.16
CA GLY A 182 -14.50 -8.46 15.06
C GLY A 182 -14.28 -9.11 13.70
N SER A 183 -15.31 -9.71 13.12
CA SER A 183 -15.22 -10.29 11.76
C SER A 183 -14.98 -9.22 10.70
N MET A 184 -15.56 -8.04 10.83
CA MET A 184 -15.32 -6.92 9.92
C MET A 184 -13.87 -6.41 10.04
N LYS A 185 -13.34 -6.29 11.26
CA LYS A 185 -11.93 -5.95 11.48
C LYS A 185 -10.99 -6.98 10.89
N LEU A 186 -11.27 -8.28 11.06
CA LEU A 186 -10.50 -9.36 10.42
C LEU A 186 -10.45 -9.22 8.90
N LEU A 187 -11.60 -9.06 8.26
CA LEU A 187 -11.70 -8.88 6.81
C LEU A 187 -10.92 -7.66 6.33
N GLY A 188 -11.02 -6.53 7.03
CA GLY A 188 -10.30 -5.32 6.64
C GLY A 188 -8.79 -5.46 6.78
N LEU A 189 -8.30 -6.12 7.86
CA LEU A 189 -6.88 -6.39 8.03
C LEU A 189 -6.34 -7.38 6.99
N MET A 190 -7.12 -8.41 6.65
CA MET A 190 -6.76 -9.35 5.57
C MET A 190 -6.66 -8.63 4.23
N LEU A 191 -7.64 -7.81 3.87
CA LEU A 191 -7.66 -7.07 2.61
C LEU A 191 -6.52 -6.05 2.54
N SER A 192 -6.28 -5.31 3.62
CA SER A 192 -5.19 -4.35 3.73
C SER A 192 -3.84 -5.01 3.50
N ASN A 193 -3.55 -6.05 4.28
CA ASN A 193 -2.26 -6.73 4.20
C ASN A 193 -2.07 -7.50 2.88
N ALA A 194 -3.15 -7.98 2.23
CA ALA A 194 -3.09 -8.51 0.88
C ALA A 194 -2.61 -7.47 -0.13
N LEU A 195 -3.12 -6.23 -0.06
CA LEU A 195 -2.70 -5.13 -0.92
C LEU A 195 -1.27 -4.69 -0.65
N VAL A 196 -0.87 -4.65 0.62
CA VAL A 196 0.51 -4.33 1.02
C VAL A 196 1.50 -5.37 0.47
N ALA A 197 1.18 -6.66 0.59
CA ALA A 197 1.99 -7.73 0.03
C ALA A 197 2.05 -7.68 -1.50
N LEU A 198 0.94 -7.31 -2.18
CA LEU A 198 0.93 -7.06 -3.62
C LEU A 198 1.89 -5.91 -3.98
N GLY A 199 1.91 -4.84 -3.21
CA GLY A 199 2.88 -3.75 -3.37
C GLY A 199 4.32 -4.24 -3.23
N GLY A 200 4.61 -5.09 -2.25
CA GLY A 200 5.92 -5.74 -2.06
C GLY A 200 6.31 -6.65 -3.23
N ALA A 201 5.36 -7.44 -3.73
CA ALA A 201 5.55 -8.31 -4.90
C ALA A 201 5.90 -7.50 -6.15
N LEU A 202 5.19 -6.41 -6.40
CA LEU A 202 5.45 -5.52 -7.53
C LEU A 202 6.80 -4.81 -7.40
N ALA A 203 7.15 -4.35 -6.20
CA ALA A 203 8.44 -3.74 -5.92
C ALA A 203 9.60 -4.72 -6.14
N CYS A 204 9.45 -5.97 -5.71
CA CYS A 204 10.43 -7.03 -5.96
C CYS A 204 10.63 -7.27 -7.46
N GLN A 205 9.56 -7.36 -8.24
CA GLN A 205 9.65 -7.57 -9.69
C GLN A 205 10.22 -6.35 -10.43
N GLU A 206 9.96 -5.13 -9.93
CA GLU A 206 10.49 -3.90 -10.49
C GLU A 206 11.99 -3.76 -10.23
N LEU A 207 12.41 -3.96 -8.96
CA LEU A 207 13.80 -3.82 -8.51
C LEU A 207 14.64 -5.07 -8.78
N ARG A 208 14.01 -6.21 -9.10
CA ARG A 208 14.66 -7.53 -9.21
C ARG A 208 15.45 -7.92 -7.97
N SER A 209 14.97 -7.53 -6.82
CA SER A 209 15.64 -7.82 -5.54
C SER A 209 14.65 -7.81 -4.38
N PHE A 210 14.97 -8.63 -3.39
CA PHE A 210 14.36 -8.61 -2.08
C PHE A 210 15.40 -8.21 -1.03
N SER A 211 15.00 -7.46 -0.02
CA SER A 211 15.76 -7.22 1.20
C SER A 211 14.81 -7.28 2.39
N ALA A 212 15.24 -7.95 3.47
CA ALA A 212 14.43 -8.06 4.69
C ALA A 212 14.07 -6.70 5.31
N THR A 213 14.88 -5.68 5.05
CA THR A 213 14.69 -4.32 5.59
C THR A 213 13.91 -3.38 4.68
N MET A 214 13.44 -3.84 3.50
CA MET A 214 12.73 -3.00 2.53
C MET A 214 11.35 -2.53 3.03
N GLY A 215 10.81 -3.19 4.05
CA GLY A 215 9.53 -2.83 4.69
C GLY A 215 9.63 -1.69 5.69
N THR A 216 10.82 -1.33 6.12
CA THR A 216 11.00 -0.33 7.19
C THR A 216 10.49 1.05 6.74
N GLY A 217 9.43 1.55 7.41
CA GLY A 217 8.84 2.87 7.14
C GLY A 217 7.75 2.85 6.07
N GLN A 218 7.27 1.69 5.63
CA GLN A 218 6.18 1.59 4.66
C GLN A 218 4.85 2.09 5.24
N LEU A 219 4.60 1.85 6.54
CA LEU A 219 3.45 2.44 7.22
C LEU A 219 3.49 3.96 7.19
N VAL A 220 4.65 4.57 7.50
CA VAL A 220 4.82 6.03 7.47
C VAL A 220 4.59 6.58 6.06
N TYR A 221 5.10 5.89 5.03
CA TYR A 221 4.83 6.22 3.64
C TYR A 221 3.33 6.19 3.33
N GLY A 222 2.66 5.09 3.68
CA GLY A 222 1.23 4.92 3.44
C GLY A 222 0.39 5.98 4.13
N LEU A 223 0.66 6.27 5.41
CA LEU A 223 -0.02 7.32 6.18
C LEU A 223 0.17 8.70 5.54
N ALA A 224 1.40 9.06 5.19
CA ALA A 224 1.69 10.33 4.53
C ALA A 224 0.93 10.47 3.20
N ALA A 225 0.93 9.42 2.39
CA ALA A 225 0.21 9.39 1.13
C ALA A 225 -1.31 9.57 1.33
N VAL A 226 -1.90 8.90 2.32
CA VAL A 226 -3.32 9.02 2.65
C VAL A 226 -3.65 10.45 3.09
N ILE A 227 -2.87 11.01 4.02
CA ILE A 227 -3.13 12.35 4.58
C ILE A 227 -2.95 13.43 3.51
N ILE A 228 -1.88 13.37 2.71
CA ILE A 228 -1.65 14.32 1.61
C ILE A 228 -2.79 14.22 0.60
N GLY A 229 -3.15 13.01 0.21
CA GLY A 229 -4.19 12.77 -0.78
C GLY A 229 -5.53 13.31 -0.35
N VAL A 230 -5.98 12.98 0.86
CA VAL A 230 -7.25 13.46 1.43
C VAL A 230 -7.25 14.98 1.61
N SER A 231 -6.16 15.55 2.14
CA SER A 231 -6.03 17.00 2.36
C SER A 231 -6.07 17.77 1.04
N LEU A 232 -5.38 17.28 0.01
CA LEU A 232 -5.39 17.90 -1.33
C LEU A 232 -6.77 17.85 -1.95
N MET A 233 -7.44 16.70 -1.87
CA MET A 233 -8.77 16.54 -2.46
C MET A 233 -9.82 17.41 -1.76
N ASN A 234 -9.74 17.56 -0.44
CA ASN A 234 -10.60 18.47 0.30
C ASN A 234 -10.36 19.94 -0.09
N LEU A 235 -9.09 20.31 -0.31
CA LEU A 235 -8.74 21.65 -0.81
C LEU A 235 -9.32 21.89 -2.22
N LEU A 236 -9.15 20.93 -3.13
CA LEU A 236 -9.70 20.99 -4.49
C LEU A 236 -11.23 21.02 -4.49
N ALA A 237 -11.88 20.20 -3.66
CA ALA A 237 -13.33 20.19 -3.53
C ALA A 237 -13.85 21.57 -3.01
N GLY A 238 -13.11 22.20 -2.08
CA GLY A 238 -13.42 23.56 -1.61
C GLY A 238 -13.31 24.62 -2.70
N LEU A 239 -12.30 24.52 -3.57
CA LEU A 239 -12.08 25.43 -4.70
C LEU A 239 -13.09 25.18 -5.84
N LEU A 240 -13.45 23.92 -6.09
CA LEU A 240 -14.35 23.48 -7.15
C LEU A 240 -15.82 23.40 -6.71
N ARG A 241 -16.20 24.02 -5.60
CA ARG A 241 -17.55 24.00 -5.00
C ARG A 241 -18.70 24.31 -5.99
N LYS A 242 -18.38 24.75 -7.20
CA LYS A 242 -19.33 25.05 -8.29
C LYS A 242 -19.72 23.81 -9.12
N HIS A 243 -18.97 22.70 -9.06
CA HIS A 243 -19.23 21.48 -9.81
C HIS A 243 -19.50 20.30 -8.87
N ARG A 244 -20.75 20.11 -8.50
CA ARG A 244 -21.32 19.08 -7.61
C ARG A 244 -21.13 17.63 -8.10
N PHE A 245 -20.45 17.40 -9.24
CA PHE A 245 -20.31 16.08 -9.88
C PHE A 245 -18.99 15.39 -9.63
N LEU A 246 -18.03 16.01 -8.97
CA LEU A 246 -16.68 15.44 -8.74
C LEU A 246 -16.34 15.39 -7.24
N THR A 247 -17.08 14.60 -6.47
CA THR A 247 -16.51 14.11 -5.21
C THR A 247 -15.60 12.90 -5.55
N PRO A 248 -14.28 13.10 -5.60
CA PRO A 248 -13.38 12.00 -5.92
C PRO A 248 -13.43 10.94 -4.81
N SER A 249 -13.42 9.67 -5.20
CA SER A 249 -13.39 8.58 -4.23
C SER A 249 -12.14 8.67 -3.36
N GLY A 250 -12.21 8.25 -2.08
CA GLY A 250 -11.06 8.24 -1.19
C GLY A 250 -9.86 7.49 -1.78
N THR A 251 -10.10 6.45 -2.57
CA THR A 251 -9.06 5.70 -3.30
C THR A 251 -8.34 6.57 -4.35
N THR A 252 -9.05 7.47 -5.03
CA THR A 252 -8.42 8.44 -5.95
C THR A 252 -7.53 9.42 -5.20
N ALA A 253 -7.98 9.89 -4.04
CA ALA A 253 -7.19 10.76 -3.17
C ALA A 253 -5.88 10.09 -2.77
N VAL A 254 -5.95 8.85 -2.31
CA VAL A 254 -4.80 8.05 -1.88
C VAL A 254 -3.82 7.80 -3.03
N LEU A 255 -4.31 7.48 -4.22
CA LEU A 255 -3.47 7.30 -5.41
C LEU A 255 -2.68 8.57 -5.75
N VAL A 256 -3.36 9.71 -5.81
CA VAL A 256 -2.70 11.00 -6.07
C VAL A 256 -1.71 11.34 -4.95
N GLY A 257 -2.09 11.12 -3.69
CA GLY A 257 -1.21 11.33 -2.55
C GLY A 257 0.06 10.49 -2.58
N SER A 258 -0.04 9.21 -2.96
CA SER A 258 1.13 8.31 -3.13
C SER A 258 2.11 8.82 -4.18
N ILE A 259 1.61 9.23 -5.34
CA ILE A 259 2.43 9.78 -6.42
C ILE A 259 3.10 11.09 -5.95
N LEU A 260 2.34 12.00 -5.36
CA LEU A 260 2.87 13.29 -4.88
C LEU A 260 3.94 13.10 -3.81
N TYR A 261 3.69 12.24 -2.83
CA TYR A 261 4.68 11.96 -1.79
C TYR A 261 5.99 11.43 -2.37
N LYS A 262 5.90 10.51 -3.35
CA LYS A 262 7.09 9.97 -4.02
C LYS A 262 7.82 11.04 -4.83
N LEU A 263 7.08 11.93 -5.50
CA LEU A 263 7.66 13.08 -6.20
C LEU A 263 8.37 14.04 -5.24
N CYS A 264 7.81 14.31 -4.06
CA CYS A 264 8.47 15.13 -3.04
C CYS A 264 9.79 14.52 -2.56
N ILE A 265 9.81 13.19 -2.31
CA ILE A 265 11.03 12.48 -1.93
C ILE A 265 12.07 12.58 -3.06
N GLN A 266 11.66 12.36 -4.30
CA GLN A 266 12.57 12.43 -5.44
C GLN A 266 13.10 13.84 -5.69
N ALA A 267 12.29 14.87 -5.49
CA ALA A 267 12.72 16.26 -5.54
C ALA A 267 13.79 16.54 -4.48
N ALA A 268 13.61 16.08 -3.24
CA ALA A 268 14.58 16.20 -2.18
C ALA A 268 15.92 15.53 -2.53
N LEU A 269 15.89 14.33 -3.12
CA LEU A 269 17.08 13.62 -3.60
C LEU A 269 17.77 14.39 -4.74
N SER A 270 17.00 14.95 -5.67
CA SER A 270 17.56 15.73 -6.80
C SER A 270 18.22 17.04 -6.35
N MET A 271 17.86 17.56 -5.17
CA MET A 271 18.49 18.73 -4.55
C MET A 271 19.82 18.39 -3.83
N GLY A 272 20.31 17.14 -3.95
CA GLY A 272 21.62 16.73 -3.41
C GLY A 272 21.55 16.11 -2.01
N LEU A 273 20.39 15.74 -1.51
CA LEU A 273 20.29 14.98 -0.26
C LEU A 273 20.94 13.58 -0.43
N PRO A 274 21.91 13.22 0.41
CA PRO A 274 22.53 11.91 0.34
C PRO A 274 21.53 10.80 0.68
N ALA A 275 21.63 9.66 0.00
CA ALA A 275 20.70 8.53 0.16
C ALA A 275 20.58 8.03 1.61
N ASN A 276 21.63 8.19 2.41
CA ASN A 276 21.63 7.83 3.83
C ASN A 276 20.66 8.68 4.67
N LEU A 277 20.33 9.90 4.24
CA LEU A 277 19.39 10.79 4.90
C LEU A 277 17.94 10.65 4.39
N LEU A 278 17.68 9.70 3.50
CA LEU A 278 16.36 9.52 2.91
C LEU A 278 15.28 9.21 3.96
N LYS A 279 15.60 8.39 4.97
CA LYS A 279 14.67 8.10 6.08
C LYS A 279 14.41 9.34 6.95
N LEU A 280 15.42 10.18 7.16
CA LEU A 280 15.24 11.45 7.86
C LEU A 280 14.36 12.40 7.05
N ALA A 281 14.63 12.53 5.75
CA ALA A 281 13.81 13.35 4.85
C ALA A 281 12.34 12.92 4.82
N THR A 282 12.07 11.60 4.77
CA THR A 282 10.70 11.06 4.82
C THR A 282 10.02 11.38 6.16
N ALA A 283 10.74 11.28 7.29
CA ALA A 283 10.20 11.61 8.62
C ALA A 283 9.88 13.11 8.74
N VAL A 284 10.78 13.98 8.28
CA VAL A 284 10.57 15.44 8.27
C VAL A 284 9.39 15.81 7.36
N LEU A 285 9.31 15.22 6.17
CA LEU A 285 8.22 15.46 5.24
C LEU A 285 6.87 15.00 5.84
N PHE A 286 6.84 13.85 6.51
CA PHE A 286 5.66 13.37 7.21
C PHE A 286 5.24 14.32 8.35
N LEU A 287 6.20 14.80 9.14
CA LEU A 287 5.94 15.79 10.20
C LEU A 287 5.34 17.08 9.62
N LEU A 288 5.91 17.59 8.53
CA LEU A 288 5.39 18.78 7.85
C LEU A 288 3.94 18.56 7.40
N VAL A 289 3.67 17.41 6.77
CA VAL A 289 2.31 17.04 6.33
C VAL A 289 1.34 17.02 7.50
N LEU A 290 1.71 16.43 8.63
CA LEU A 290 0.87 16.41 9.84
C LEU A 290 0.61 17.82 10.39
N VAL A 291 1.64 18.65 10.49
CA VAL A 291 1.50 20.05 11.00
C VAL A 291 0.59 20.88 10.10
N PHE A 292 0.77 20.79 8.78
CA PHE A 292 -0.07 21.52 7.84
C PHE A 292 -1.51 20.96 7.74
N SER A 293 -1.68 19.66 7.91
CA SER A 293 -2.99 19.01 7.94
C SER A 293 -3.70 19.28 9.28
N GLY A 294 -3.01 19.21 10.42
CA GLY A 294 -3.56 19.39 11.75
C GLY A 294 -4.10 20.80 12.01
N ARG A 295 -3.49 21.82 11.43
CA ARG A 295 -4.04 23.21 11.48
C ARG A 295 -5.40 23.40 10.80
N LYS A 296 -5.81 22.42 9.96
CA LYS A 296 -7.15 22.37 9.32
C LYS A 296 -7.98 21.18 9.81
N GLY A 297 -7.41 20.30 10.62
CA GLY A 297 -7.92 18.95 10.87
C GLY A 297 -8.86 18.81 12.06
N GLU A 298 -9.05 19.82 12.92
CA GLU A 298 -10.14 19.79 13.90
C GLU A 298 -11.53 19.74 13.24
N ALA A 299 -11.62 20.11 11.94
CA ALA A 299 -12.86 20.03 11.17
C ALA A 299 -13.07 18.70 10.43
N ILE A 300 -12.07 17.80 10.38
CA ILE A 300 -12.12 16.57 9.55
C ILE A 300 -12.42 15.32 10.39
N ILE A 301 -12.24 15.37 11.70
CA ILE A 301 -12.53 14.24 12.61
C ILE A 301 -14.03 14.14 12.94
N HIS A 302 -14.81 15.16 12.63
CA HIS A 302 -16.26 15.24 12.93
C HIS A 302 -17.16 15.49 11.72
N ALA A 303 -16.68 15.24 10.49
CA ALA A 303 -17.52 15.37 9.29
C ALA A 303 -17.77 14.06 8.57
#